data_c8888dbac3840b69c1e3d890cc8f83dc
#
_entry.id   c8888dbac3840b69c1e3d890cc8f83dc
#
_cell.length_a   1.000
_cell.length_b   1.000
_cell.length_c   1.000
_cell.angle_alpha   90.00
_cell.angle_beta   90.00
_cell.angle_gamma   90.00
#
_symmetry.space_group_name_H-M   'P 1'
#
loop_
_entity.id
_entity.type
_entity.pdbx_description
1 polymer ?
#
loop_
_entity_poly.entity_id
_entity_poly.type
_entity_poly.pdbx_seq_one_letter_code
_entity_poly.pdbx_strand_id
1 'polypeptide(L)'
;MYTFDEIQAVDSEIAEAIQLEKGRQNQNIELIASENFVSKAVMAAMGSPLTNKYAEGYPGKRYYGGCQYVDIVENLAIERAKKLFGAAYANVQPHSGAQANMAVFQAFLKPGDTFMGMALDQGGHLSHGSSANFSGKYFHCVPYGVNEKGFIDYDEVERIALECQPKLIVAGASAYCRTIDFKRFREIADKVNAILMVDIAHIAGLVAAGLHPSPIPYAHVVTTTTHKTLRGPRGGMILCGTEEYAKKLNSAIFPGTQGGPLMHVIAAKAVALKEALSDDFKDYQKQILVNAQALANGLMKRGITIVSGGTDNHLMLVDLQNLGLTGKQAEKMLDEVHITCNKNTIPNDPQSPFVTSGLRLGTPAATTRGFDAE
;
A
#
# COMPACT_ATOMS: atom_id res chain seq x y z
N MET A 1 -8.94 13.63 -27.39
CA MET A 1 -8.62 13.36 -25.98
C MET A 1 -9.67 14.10 -25.17
N TYR A 2 -10.32 13.44 -24.21
CA TYR A 2 -11.32 14.10 -23.37
C TYR A 2 -10.65 15.17 -22.52
N THR A 3 -11.30 16.32 -22.38
CA THR A 3 -10.73 17.50 -21.73
C THR A 3 -11.54 17.89 -20.49
N PHE A 4 -10.98 18.77 -19.69
CA PHE A 4 -11.69 19.34 -18.54
C PHE A 4 -12.93 20.16 -18.95
N ASP A 5 -12.88 20.78 -20.14
CA ASP A 5 -13.99 21.60 -20.64
C ASP A 5 -15.28 20.79 -20.85
N GLU A 6 -15.18 19.50 -21.16
CA GLU A 6 -16.33 18.62 -21.27
C GLU A 6 -17.02 18.38 -19.91
N ILE A 7 -16.24 18.30 -18.83
CA ILE A 7 -16.79 18.23 -17.47
C ILE A 7 -17.46 19.56 -17.13
N GLN A 8 -16.79 20.69 -17.39
CA GLN A 8 -17.33 22.03 -17.13
C GLN A 8 -18.65 22.31 -17.86
N ALA A 9 -18.77 21.80 -19.08
CA ALA A 9 -19.98 21.96 -19.89
C ALA A 9 -21.18 21.15 -19.39
N VAL A 10 -20.92 19.98 -18.75
CA VAL A 10 -21.96 19.05 -18.27
C VAL A 10 -22.29 19.27 -16.80
N ASP A 11 -21.27 19.49 -15.98
CA ASP A 11 -21.38 19.57 -14.52
C ASP A 11 -20.36 20.57 -13.97
N SER A 12 -20.78 21.83 -13.86
CA SER A 12 -19.92 22.90 -13.36
C SER A 12 -19.56 22.73 -11.88
N GLU A 13 -20.40 22.10 -11.06
CA GLU A 13 -20.15 21.87 -9.64
C GLU A 13 -19.01 20.86 -9.42
N ILE A 14 -19.02 19.78 -10.20
CA ILE A 14 -17.90 18.78 -10.19
C ILE A 14 -16.62 19.41 -10.77
N ALA A 15 -16.75 20.22 -11.84
CA ALA A 15 -15.59 20.90 -12.40
C ALA A 15 -14.95 21.86 -11.38
N GLU A 16 -15.75 22.64 -10.66
CA GLU A 16 -15.28 23.52 -9.60
C GLU A 16 -14.59 22.74 -8.47
N ALA A 17 -15.19 21.65 -7.98
CA ALA A 17 -14.60 20.81 -6.95
C ALA A 17 -13.23 20.22 -7.37
N ILE A 18 -13.10 19.78 -8.64
CA ILE A 18 -11.82 19.30 -9.20
C ILE A 18 -10.77 20.42 -9.22
N GLN A 19 -11.16 21.65 -9.58
CA GLN A 19 -10.24 22.80 -9.60
C GLN A 19 -9.80 23.19 -8.19
N LEU A 20 -10.71 23.16 -7.21
CA LEU A 20 -10.39 23.44 -5.81
C LEU A 20 -9.39 22.39 -5.27
N GLU A 21 -9.61 21.10 -5.52
CA GLU A 21 -8.67 20.05 -5.11
C GLU A 21 -7.33 20.19 -5.81
N LYS A 22 -7.32 20.50 -7.10
CA LYS A 22 -6.07 20.79 -7.83
C LYS A 22 -5.33 22.00 -7.22
N GLY A 23 -6.07 23.02 -6.81
CA GLY A 23 -5.53 24.18 -6.08
C GLY A 23 -4.87 23.76 -4.77
N ARG A 24 -5.58 22.96 -3.95
CA ARG A 24 -5.06 22.43 -2.69
C ARG A 24 -3.79 21.62 -2.91
N GLN A 25 -3.79 20.67 -3.86
CA GLN A 25 -2.61 19.86 -4.16
C GLN A 25 -1.40 20.68 -4.62
N ASN A 26 -1.62 21.80 -5.30
CA ASN A 26 -0.54 22.70 -5.71
C ASN A 26 0.00 23.58 -4.57
N GLN A 27 -0.84 23.97 -3.62
CA GLN A 27 -0.49 24.89 -2.53
C GLN A 27 0.07 24.16 -1.31
N ASN A 28 -0.47 22.99 -0.98
CA ASN A 28 -0.09 22.28 0.23
C ASN A 28 1.17 21.43 0.03
N ILE A 29 2.00 21.34 1.08
CA ILE A 29 3.05 20.33 1.19
C ILE A 29 2.39 19.02 1.62
N GLU A 30 2.41 18.01 0.73
CA GLU A 30 1.78 16.73 0.98
C GLU A 30 2.74 15.78 1.69
N LEU A 31 2.45 15.46 2.95
CA LEU A 31 3.21 14.55 3.80
C LEU A 31 2.40 13.31 4.23
N ILE A 32 1.22 13.07 3.66
CA ILE A 32 0.52 11.81 3.86
C ILE A 32 1.34 10.69 3.20
N ALA A 33 1.84 9.76 4.00
CA ALA A 33 2.77 8.71 3.56
C ALA A 33 2.20 7.76 2.49
N SER A 34 0.88 7.69 2.36
CA SER A 34 0.14 6.85 1.42
C SER A 34 -0.32 7.59 0.16
N GLU A 35 0.04 8.86 -0.01
CA GLU A 35 -0.30 9.66 -1.19
C GLU A 35 0.90 9.90 -2.10
N ASN A 36 0.59 10.15 -3.38
CA ASN A 36 1.57 10.48 -4.39
C ASN A 36 0.90 11.20 -5.57
N PHE A 37 1.69 11.76 -6.46
CA PHE A 37 1.23 12.40 -7.68
C PHE A 37 1.63 11.55 -8.89
N VAL A 38 0.65 11.09 -9.65
CA VAL A 38 0.89 10.28 -10.85
C VAL A 38 1.31 11.14 -12.04
N SER A 39 1.97 10.52 -13.02
CA SER A 39 2.33 11.17 -14.27
C SER A 39 1.10 11.53 -15.10
N LYS A 40 1.26 12.49 -16.05
CA LYS A 40 0.23 12.81 -17.04
C LYS A 40 -0.18 11.60 -17.88
N ALA A 41 0.76 10.67 -18.15
CA ALA A 41 0.49 9.46 -18.91
C ALA A 41 -0.41 8.49 -18.14
N VAL A 42 -0.19 8.32 -16.85
CA VAL A 42 -1.07 7.54 -15.96
C VAL A 42 -2.47 8.16 -15.91
N MET A 43 -2.56 9.48 -15.75
CA MET A 43 -3.84 10.21 -15.74
C MET A 43 -4.59 10.07 -17.07
N ALA A 44 -3.90 10.16 -18.20
CA ALA A 44 -4.48 9.98 -19.53
C ALA A 44 -5.03 8.55 -19.75
N ALA A 45 -4.32 7.55 -19.24
CA ALA A 45 -4.79 6.16 -19.29
C ALA A 45 -6.05 5.95 -18.44
N MET A 46 -6.16 6.59 -17.28
CA MET A 46 -7.36 6.57 -16.42
C MET A 46 -8.59 7.15 -17.13
N GLY A 47 -8.43 8.21 -17.91
CA GLY A 47 -9.50 8.85 -18.70
C GLY A 47 -9.71 8.25 -20.09
N SER A 48 -9.22 7.04 -20.37
CA SER A 48 -9.28 6.41 -21.69
C SER A 48 -10.63 5.71 -21.96
N PRO A 49 -10.98 5.43 -23.24
CA PRO A 49 -12.20 4.70 -23.63
C PRO A 49 -12.27 3.27 -23.07
N LEU A 50 -11.18 2.76 -22.49
CA LEU A 50 -11.14 1.42 -21.87
C LEU A 50 -12.13 1.29 -20.70
N THR A 51 -12.59 2.41 -20.11
CA THR A 51 -13.66 2.42 -19.11
C THR A 51 -14.97 1.84 -19.64
N ASN A 52 -15.20 1.87 -20.96
CA ASN A 52 -16.43 1.37 -21.59
C ASN A 52 -16.44 -0.15 -21.75
N LYS A 53 -15.28 -0.83 -21.62
CA LYS A 53 -15.16 -2.24 -21.99
C LYS A 53 -15.39 -3.19 -20.81
N TYR A 54 -16.37 -4.05 -20.93
CA TYR A 54 -16.63 -5.15 -20.00
C TYR A 54 -15.80 -6.38 -20.37
N ALA A 55 -14.99 -6.89 -19.43
CA ALA A 55 -13.96 -7.91 -19.71
C ALA A 55 -13.83 -8.98 -18.61
N GLU A 56 -14.95 -9.50 -18.10
CA GLU A 56 -14.94 -10.61 -17.12
C GLU A 56 -14.10 -11.79 -17.60
N GLY A 57 -13.40 -12.42 -16.70
CA GLY A 57 -12.41 -13.46 -16.97
C GLY A 57 -10.99 -12.90 -17.07
N TYR A 58 -10.15 -13.56 -17.84
CA TYR A 58 -8.72 -13.26 -17.96
C TYR A 58 -8.30 -13.23 -19.43
N PRO A 59 -7.14 -12.66 -19.80
CA PRO A 59 -6.68 -12.62 -21.19
C PRO A 59 -6.76 -13.99 -21.87
N GLY A 60 -7.37 -14.02 -23.07
CA GLY A 60 -7.60 -15.24 -23.84
C GLY A 60 -8.74 -16.15 -23.32
N LYS A 61 -9.33 -15.83 -22.18
CA LYS A 61 -10.42 -16.60 -21.52
C LYS A 61 -11.48 -15.65 -20.97
N ARG A 62 -11.99 -14.76 -21.81
CA ARG A 62 -13.04 -13.79 -21.46
C ARG A 62 -14.43 -14.39 -21.65
N TYR A 63 -15.37 -13.90 -20.86
CA TYR A 63 -16.79 -14.23 -20.99
C TYR A 63 -17.51 -13.33 -22.00
N TYR A 64 -16.85 -12.28 -22.50
CA TYR A 64 -17.41 -11.29 -23.43
C TYR A 64 -16.57 -11.19 -24.70
N GLY A 65 -17.22 -10.88 -25.82
CA GLY A 65 -16.55 -10.59 -27.08
C GLY A 65 -15.85 -9.23 -27.10
N GLY A 66 -15.02 -8.99 -28.10
CA GLY A 66 -14.36 -7.70 -28.34
C GLY A 66 -13.21 -7.38 -27.37
N CYS A 67 -12.61 -8.39 -26.75
CA CYS A 67 -11.58 -8.22 -25.72
C CYS A 67 -10.13 -8.25 -26.25
N GLN A 68 -9.93 -8.38 -27.56
CA GLN A 68 -8.59 -8.56 -28.15
C GLN A 68 -7.60 -7.44 -27.77
N TYR A 69 -8.06 -6.20 -27.61
CA TYR A 69 -7.19 -5.08 -27.26
C TYR A 69 -7.01 -4.92 -25.75
N VAL A 70 -8.05 -5.17 -24.93
CA VAL A 70 -7.91 -5.15 -23.47
C VAL A 70 -7.05 -6.33 -22.97
N ASP A 71 -7.01 -7.44 -23.71
CA ASP A 71 -6.10 -8.54 -23.44
C ASP A 71 -4.63 -8.11 -23.59
N ILE A 72 -4.32 -7.29 -24.60
CA ILE A 72 -2.99 -6.70 -24.78
C ILE A 72 -2.62 -5.84 -23.55
N VAL A 73 -3.56 -4.99 -23.11
CA VAL A 73 -3.36 -4.09 -21.96
C VAL A 73 -3.10 -4.87 -20.68
N GLU A 74 -3.93 -5.86 -20.39
CA GLU A 74 -3.79 -6.65 -19.16
C GLU A 74 -2.52 -7.50 -19.18
N ASN A 75 -2.19 -8.14 -20.31
CA ASN A 75 -0.94 -8.87 -20.48
C ASN A 75 0.30 -7.98 -20.26
N LEU A 76 0.30 -6.76 -20.81
CA LEU A 76 1.38 -5.80 -20.56
C LEU A 76 1.53 -5.45 -19.09
N ALA A 77 0.43 -5.24 -18.37
CA ALA A 77 0.45 -4.98 -16.94
C ALA A 77 1.02 -6.18 -16.16
N ILE A 78 0.56 -7.39 -16.48
CA ILE A 78 1.03 -8.65 -15.86
C ILE A 78 2.53 -8.84 -16.08
N GLU A 79 3.01 -8.76 -17.33
CA GLU A 79 4.42 -9.00 -17.63
C GLU A 79 5.34 -7.94 -17.04
N ARG A 80 4.90 -6.67 -17.00
CA ARG A 80 5.64 -5.59 -16.34
C ARG A 80 5.70 -5.77 -14.83
N ALA A 81 4.62 -6.20 -14.20
CA ALA A 81 4.59 -6.50 -12.77
C ALA A 81 5.53 -7.66 -12.43
N LYS A 82 5.47 -8.76 -13.18
CA LYS A 82 6.37 -9.91 -13.04
C LYS A 82 7.84 -9.49 -13.17
N LYS A 83 8.16 -8.71 -14.20
CA LYS A 83 9.53 -8.22 -14.44
C LYS A 83 10.01 -7.31 -13.33
N LEU A 84 9.17 -6.38 -12.88
CA LEU A 84 9.52 -5.36 -11.90
C LEU A 84 9.84 -5.97 -10.52
N PHE A 85 9.05 -6.96 -10.09
CA PHE A 85 9.18 -7.56 -8.77
C PHE A 85 9.91 -8.92 -8.78
N GLY A 86 10.21 -9.49 -9.94
CA GLY A 86 10.81 -10.81 -10.05
C GLY A 86 9.85 -11.94 -9.67
N ALA A 87 8.54 -11.75 -9.84
CA ALA A 87 7.52 -12.75 -9.55
C ALA A 87 7.23 -13.63 -10.76
N ALA A 88 6.87 -14.91 -10.52
CA ALA A 88 6.49 -15.83 -11.60
C ALA A 88 5.08 -15.53 -12.14
N TYR A 89 4.15 -15.09 -11.25
CA TYR A 89 2.76 -14.83 -11.57
C TYR A 89 2.30 -13.51 -10.96
N ALA A 90 1.41 -12.80 -11.67
CA ALA A 90 0.80 -11.56 -11.22
C ALA A 90 -0.69 -11.53 -11.58
N ASN A 91 -1.53 -11.01 -10.68
CA ASN A 91 -2.91 -10.63 -10.95
C ASN A 91 -3.04 -9.12 -10.74
N VAL A 92 -3.42 -8.40 -11.80
CA VAL A 92 -3.51 -6.93 -11.82
C VAL A 92 -4.95 -6.42 -11.73
N GLN A 93 -5.92 -7.31 -11.56
CA GLN A 93 -7.34 -6.96 -11.51
C GLN A 93 -7.85 -6.44 -10.15
N PRO A 94 -7.21 -6.64 -8.98
CA PRO A 94 -7.74 -6.08 -7.73
C PRO A 94 -8.01 -4.58 -7.84
N HIS A 95 -9.23 -4.15 -7.47
CA HIS A 95 -9.64 -2.73 -7.51
C HIS A 95 -8.94 -1.91 -6.44
N SER A 96 -8.53 -2.54 -5.34
CA SER A 96 -7.80 -1.91 -4.23
C SER A 96 -6.88 -2.90 -3.53
N GLY A 97 -5.98 -2.39 -2.67
CA GLY A 97 -5.16 -3.24 -1.80
C GLY A 97 -6.02 -4.08 -0.85
N ALA A 98 -7.09 -3.52 -0.30
CA ALA A 98 -8.00 -4.27 0.58
C ALA A 98 -8.67 -5.44 -0.14
N GLN A 99 -9.05 -5.28 -1.41
CA GLN A 99 -9.62 -6.37 -2.23
C GLN A 99 -8.56 -7.41 -2.64
N ALA A 100 -7.31 -6.99 -2.87
CA ALA A 100 -6.20 -7.91 -3.05
C ALA A 100 -6.02 -8.78 -1.80
N ASN A 101 -6.01 -8.18 -0.60
CA ASN A 101 -5.93 -8.90 0.67
C ASN A 101 -7.13 -9.82 0.87
N MET A 102 -8.34 -9.33 0.60
CA MET A 102 -9.57 -10.14 0.71
C MET A 102 -9.51 -11.40 -0.18
N ALA A 103 -9.00 -11.27 -1.40
CA ALA A 103 -8.84 -12.42 -2.30
C ALA A 103 -7.86 -13.46 -1.76
N VAL A 104 -6.77 -13.03 -1.12
CA VAL A 104 -5.82 -13.95 -0.47
C VAL A 104 -6.50 -14.70 0.69
N PHE A 105 -7.23 -13.97 1.54
CA PHE A 105 -7.99 -14.61 2.63
C PHE A 105 -9.00 -15.62 2.10
N GLN A 106 -9.76 -15.28 1.06
CA GLN A 106 -10.73 -16.19 0.46
C GLN A 106 -10.06 -17.41 -0.22
N ALA A 107 -8.86 -17.25 -0.77
CA ALA A 107 -8.14 -18.34 -1.43
C ALA A 107 -7.60 -19.39 -0.45
N PHE A 108 -7.23 -18.97 0.77
CA PHE A 108 -6.48 -19.81 1.71
C PHE A 108 -7.16 -20.06 3.06
N LEU A 109 -8.20 -19.31 3.41
CA LEU A 109 -8.89 -19.41 4.68
C LEU A 109 -10.38 -19.72 4.49
N LYS A 110 -10.97 -20.31 5.52
CA LYS A 110 -12.42 -20.42 5.70
C LYS A 110 -12.87 -19.47 6.80
N PRO A 111 -14.12 -18.98 6.79
CA PRO A 111 -14.65 -18.18 7.89
C PRO A 111 -14.41 -18.84 9.26
N GLY A 112 -13.90 -18.05 10.20
CA GLY A 112 -13.52 -18.53 11.54
C GLY A 112 -12.09 -19.08 11.66
N ASP A 113 -11.36 -19.27 10.57
CA ASP A 113 -9.97 -19.69 10.64
C ASP A 113 -9.10 -18.63 11.33
N THR A 114 -8.10 -19.11 12.08
CA THR A 114 -7.13 -18.25 12.77
C THR A 114 -6.03 -17.77 11.81
N PHE A 115 -5.72 -16.49 11.87
CA PHE A 115 -4.57 -15.88 11.20
C PHE A 115 -3.89 -14.87 12.12
N MET A 116 -2.66 -14.50 11.78
CA MET A 116 -1.91 -13.44 12.48
C MET A 116 -1.70 -12.23 11.57
N GLY A 117 -1.75 -11.02 12.14
CA GLY A 117 -1.43 -9.76 11.48
C GLY A 117 -0.94 -8.73 12.49
N MET A 118 -0.25 -7.68 12.02
CA MET A 118 0.18 -6.60 12.90
C MET A 118 -1.04 -5.84 13.43
N ALA A 119 -1.06 -5.58 14.74
CA ALA A 119 -2.11 -4.81 15.40
C ALA A 119 -2.26 -3.41 14.78
N LEU A 120 -3.50 -2.96 14.62
CA LEU A 120 -3.80 -1.66 13.97
C LEU A 120 -3.18 -0.48 14.72
N ASP A 121 -3.22 -0.50 16.04
CA ASP A 121 -2.67 0.50 16.95
C ASP A 121 -1.13 0.45 17.06
N GLN A 122 -0.51 -0.57 16.47
CA GLN A 122 0.95 -0.73 16.46
C GLN A 122 1.55 -0.67 15.04
N GLY A 123 0.79 -0.18 14.08
CA GLY A 123 1.24 0.07 12.72
C GLY A 123 0.66 -0.82 11.63
N GLY A 124 -0.23 -1.76 11.96
CA GLY A 124 -0.93 -2.61 11.00
C GLY A 124 -1.90 -1.84 10.09
N HIS A 125 -2.42 -2.52 9.09
CA HIS A 125 -3.49 -2.01 8.24
C HIS A 125 -4.86 -2.54 8.69
N LEU A 126 -5.94 -1.81 8.37
CA LEU A 126 -7.32 -2.26 8.66
C LEU A 126 -7.58 -3.69 8.18
N SER A 127 -7.11 -4.04 6.98
CA SER A 127 -7.27 -5.38 6.40
C SER A 127 -6.31 -6.45 6.96
N HIS A 128 -5.55 -6.14 7.99
CA HIS A 128 -4.70 -7.08 8.71
C HIS A 128 -5.33 -7.61 10.02
N GLY A 129 -6.65 -7.46 10.20
CA GLY A 129 -7.35 -8.06 11.33
C GLY A 129 -8.20 -7.10 12.17
N SER A 130 -8.36 -5.84 11.74
CA SER A 130 -9.25 -4.91 12.45
C SER A 130 -10.69 -5.44 12.51
N SER A 131 -11.31 -5.36 13.69
CA SER A 131 -12.71 -5.75 13.90
C SER A 131 -13.72 -4.97 13.06
N ALA A 132 -13.33 -3.78 12.57
CA ALA A 132 -14.15 -2.98 11.66
C ALA A 132 -14.07 -3.46 10.19
N ASN A 133 -13.08 -4.28 9.85
CA ASN A 133 -12.81 -4.76 8.51
C ASN A 133 -13.26 -6.20 8.29
N PHE A 134 -13.43 -6.64 7.02
CA PHE A 134 -13.77 -8.03 6.68
C PHE A 134 -12.84 -9.03 7.38
N SER A 135 -11.54 -8.71 7.48
CA SER A 135 -10.52 -9.60 8.04
C SER A 135 -10.79 -9.93 9.51
N GLY A 136 -11.20 -8.96 10.32
CA GLY A 136 -11.56 -9.21 11.72
C GLY A 136 -13.02 -9.62 11.93
N LYS A 137 -13.90 -9.47 10.91
CA LYS A 137 -15.31 -9.88 11.00
C LYS A 137 -15.53 -11.34 10.63
N TYR A 138 -14.80 -11.86 9.65
CA TYR A 138 -14.99 -13.22 9.13
C TYR A 138 -13.99 -14.22 9.65
N PHE A 139 -12.82 -13.75 10.15
CA PHE A 139 -11.71 -14.59 10.58
C PHE A 139 -11.28 -14.24 12.00
N HIS A 140 -10.62 -15.19 12.66
CA HIS A 140 -10.09 -14.98 14.00
C HIS A 140 -8.67 -14.44 13.91
N CYS A 141 -8.49 -13.13 14.15
CA CYS A 141 -7.20 -12.49 14.15
C CYS A 141 -6.52 -12.59 15.53
N VAL A 142 -5.31 -13.12 15.58
CA VAL A 142 -4.41 -13.03 16.72
C VAL A 142 -3.33 -12.01 16.36
N PRO A 143 -3.33 -10.80 16.96
CA PRO A 143 -2.43 -9.75 16.57
C PRO A 143 -1.01 -9.97 17.12
N TYR A 144 -0.01 -9.48 16.39
CA TYR A 144 1.33 -9.23 16.91
C TYR A 144 1.64 -7.73 16.85
N GLY A 145 2.67 -7.30 17.57
CA GLY A 145 3.01 -5.88 17.65
C GLY A 145 4.51 -5.61 17.59
N VAL A 146 4.88 -4.47 18.14
CA VAL A 146 6.26 -4.02 18.29
C VAL A 146 6.66 -4.00 19.78
N ASN A 147 7.96 -4.08 20.04
CA ASN A 147 8.51 -3.95 21.39
C ASN A 147 8.49 -2.47 21.85
N GLU A 148 8.92 -2.23 23.08
CA GLU A 148 8.97 -0.88 23.70
C GLU A 148 9.81 0.14 22.89
N LYS A 149 10.73 -0.34 22.06
CA LYS A 149 11.56 0.51 21.19
C LYS A 149 10.93 0.76 19.82
N GLY A 150 9.73 0.23 19.56
CA GLY A 150 9.02 0.39 18.27
C GLY A 150 9.51 -0.53 17.15
N PHE A 151 10.19 -1.65 17.46
CA PHE A 151 10.63 -2.66 16.50
C PHE A 151 9.77 -3.93 16.59
N ILE A 152 9.52 -4.58 15.45
CA ILE A 152 8.90 -5.91 15.44
C ILE A 152 9.77 -6.87 16.26
N ASP A 153 9.18 -7.52 17.25
CA ASP A 153 9.82 -8.56 18.04
C ASP A 153 9.51 -9.92 17.41
N TYR A 154 10.44 -10.41 16.61
CA TYR A 154 10.25 -11.66 15.87
C TYR A 154 10.18 -12.90 16.76
N ASP A 155 10.79 -12.87 17.94
CA ASP A 155 10.71 -13.99 18.89
C ASP A 155 9.32 -14.02 19.55
N GLU A 156 8.74 -12.86 19.82
CA GLU A 156 7.35 -12.75 20.28
C GLU A 156 6.36 -13.16 19.17
N VAL A 157 6.60 -12.76 17.92
CA VAL A 157 5.79 -13.23 16.76
C VAL A 157 5.83 -14.76 16.66
N GLU A 158 7.00 -15.38 16.83
CA GLU A 158 7.15 -16.83 16.83
C GLU A 158 6.42 -17.50 18.00
N ARG A 159 6.55 -16.95 19.20
CA ARG A 159 5.85 -17.46 20.40
C ARG A 159 4.33 -17.46 20.18
N ILE A 160 3.77 -16.34 19.69
CA ILE A 160 2.34 -16.21 19.39
C ILE A 160 1.93 -17.22 18.31
N ALA A 161 2.73 -17.37 17.24
CA ALA A 161 2.42 -18.30 16.15
C ALA A 161 2.38 -19.75 16.65
N LEU A 162 3.33 -20.16 17.50
CA LEU A 162 3.35 -21.49 18.09
C LEU A 162 2.16 -21.76 19.01
N GLU A 163 1.67 -20.75 19.73
CA GLU A 163 0.50 -20.86 20.59
C GLU A 163 -0.81 -20.94 19.81
N CYS A 164 -1.02 -20.04 18.83
CA CYS A 164 -2.32 -19.94 18.15
C CYS A 164 -2.43 -20.78 16.87
N GLN A 165 -1.33 -21.35 16.37
CA GLN A 165 -1.30 -22.22 15.19
C GLN A 165 -2.07 -21.63 13.99
N PRO A 166 -1.71 -20.43 13.50
CA PRO A 166 -2.46 -19.75 12.46
C PRO A 166 -2.33 -20.46 11.12
N LYS A 167 -3.35 -20.37 10.27
CA LYS A 167 -3.27 -20.87 8.89
C LYS A 167 -2.62 -19.87 7.93
N LEU A 168 -2.58 -18.59 8.32
CA LEU A 168 -1.98 -17.51 7.52
C LEU A 168 -1.34 -16.49 8.47
N ILE A 169 -0.17 -16.01 8.09
CA ILE A 169 0.53 -14.89 8.75
C ILE A 169 0.63 -13.75 7.74
N VAL A 170 0.15 -12.57 8.11
CA VAL A 170 0.27 -11.34 7.34
C VAL A 170 1.47 -10.55 7.86
N ALA A 171 2.50 -10.38 7.05
CA ALA A 171 3.59 -9.46 7.29
C ALA A 171 3.37 -8.19 6.46
N GLY A 172 3.77 -7.03 6.97
CA GLY A 172 3.58 -5.73 6.34
C GLY A 172 2.89 -4.74 7.27
N ALA A 173 3.02 -3.47 6.97
CA ALA A 173 2.53 -2.41 7.84
C ALA A 173 2.14 -1.14 7.08
N SER A 174 1.31 -0.31 7.73
CA SER A 174 0.94 1.03 7.27
C SER A 174 1.70 2.16 7.98
N ALA A 175 2.23 1.90 9.17
CA ALA A 175 2.91 2.89 10.01
C ALA A 175 4.12 2.29 10.75
N TYR A 176 4.93 1.51 10.05
CA TYR A 176 6.17 0.95 10.57
C TYR A 176 7.37 1.53 9.83
N CYS A 177 8.30 2.09 10.57
CA CYS A 177 9.36 2.94 10.01
C CYS A 177 10.65 2.18 9.69
N ARG A 178 10.72 0.88 10.01
CA ARG A 178 11.94 0.09 9.91
C ARG A 178 11.84 -0.99 8.85
N THR A 179 12.98 -1.53 8.46
CA THR A 179 13.07 -2.66 7.53
C THR A 179 12.39 -3.89 8.14
N ILE A 180 11.63 -4.62 7.34
CA ILE A 180 10.96 -5.87 7.73
C ILE A 180 11.81 -7.06 7.26
N ASP A 181 12.07 -8.00 8.16
CA ASP A 181 12.76 -9.26 7.86
C ASP A 181 11.75 -10.32 7.40
N PHE A 182 11.55 -10.40 6.09
CA PHE A 182 10.65 -11.38 5.47
C PHE A 182 11.16 -12.81 5.59
N LYS A 183 12.49 -13.01 5.67
CA LYS A 183 13.07 -14.32 5.87
C LYS A 183 12.69 -14.86 7.24
N ARG A 184 12.79 -14.05 8.27
CA ARG A 184 12.40 -14.44 9.63
C ARG A 184 10.90 -14.75 9.72
N PHE A 185 10.04 -13.95 9.07
CA PHE A 185 8.61 -14.29 8.96
C PHE A 185 8.37 -15.63 8.27
N ARG A 186 9.14 -15.95 7.21
CA ARG A 186 9.03 -17.23 6.53
C ARG A 186 9.42 -18.38 7.43
N GLU A 187 10.50 -18.27 8.17
CA GLU A 187 10.96 -19.30 9.12
C GLU A 187 9.87 -19.55 10.20
N ILE A 188 9.22 -18.50 10.68
CA ILE A 188 8.10 -18.63 11.63
C ILE A 188 6.90 -19.32 10.98
N ALA A 189 6.51 -18.89 9.78
CA ALA A 189 5.38 -19.49 9.06
C ALA A 189 5.60 -20.99 8.79
N ASP A 190 6.80 -21.40 8.41
CA ASP A 190 7.15 -22.80 8.16
C ASP A 190 7.03 -23.65 9.45
N LYS A 191 7.38 -23.13 10.62
CA LYS A 191 7.26 -23.85 11.90
C LYS A 191 5.82 -24.22 12.26
N VAL A 192 4.85 -23.45 11.81
CA VAL A 192 3.42 -23.67 12.08
C VAL A 192 2.63 -24.06 10.83
N ASN A 193 3.32 -24.34 9.73
CA ASN A 193 2.73 -24.68 8.43
C ASN A 193 1.67 -23.66 7.96
N ALA A 194 1.95 -22.36 8.18
CA ALA A 194 1.10 -21.26 7.77
C ALA A 194 1.47 -20.73 6.39
N ILE A 195 0.50 -20.19 5.67
CA ILE A 195 0.76 -19.37 4.47
C ILE A 195 1.34 -18.02 4.93
N LEU A 196 2.50 -17.64 4.38
CA LEU A 196 3.03 -16.29 4.55
C LEU A 196 2.51 -15.39 3.43
N MET A 197 1.68 -14.45 3.80
CA MET A 197 1.24 -13.32 2.97
C MET A 197 2.03 -12.08 3.37
N VAL A 198 2.60 -11.39 2.38
CA VAL A 198 3.31 -10.12 2.62
C VAL A 198 2.61 -8.99 1.87
N ASP A 199 2.12 -8.01 2.62
CA ASP A 199 1.53 -6.78 2.09
C ASP A 199 2.61 -5.68 2.03
N ILE A 200 3.07 -5.38 0.81
CA ILE A 200 4.10 -4.34 0.57
C ILE A 200 3.50 -3.01 0.13
N ALA A 201 2.22 -2.78 0.32
CA ALA A 201 1.52 -1.61 -0.21
C ALA A 201 2.27 -0.29 0.04
N HIS A 202 2.80 -0.08 1.23
CA HIS A 202 3.55 1.13 1.57
C HIS A 202 4.94 1.19 0.95
N ILE A 203 5.62 0.07 0.84
CA ILE A 203 7.03 -0.01 0.43
C ILE A 203 7.23 -0.55 -1.00
N ALA A 204 6.17 -0.73 -1.78
CA ALA A 204 6.25 -1.37 -3.10
C ALA A 204 7.24 -0.68 -4.05
N GLY A 205 7.30 0.65 -4.04
CA GLY A 205 8.29 1.39 -4.83
C GLY A 205 9.73 1.15 -4.39
N LEU A 206 9.95 1.08 -3.07
CA LEU A 206 11.27 0.78 -2.51
C LEU A 206 11.72 -0.64 -2.82
N VAL A 207 10.81 -1.62 -2.72
CA VAL A 207 11.06 -3.02 -3.10
C VAL A 207 11.39 -3.12 -4.59
N ALA A 208 10.59 -2.46 -5.45
CA ALA A 208 10.81 -2.42 -6.89
C ALA A 208 12.16 -1.82 -7.28
N ALA A 209 12.63 -0.82 -6.54
CA ALA A 209 13.92 -0.17 -6.76
C ALA A 209 15.12 -0.91 -6.10
N GLY A 210 14.87 -1.98 -5.36
CA GLY A 210 15.91 -2.72 -4.63
C GLY A 210 16.43 -2.01 -3.38
N LEU A 211 15.67 -1.06 -2.83
CA LEU A 211 16.02 -0.25 -1.65
C LEU A 211 15.39 -0.75 -0.35
N HIS A 212 14.54 -1.75 -0.43
CA HIS A 212 14.03 -2.55 0.67
C HIS A 212 14.12 -4.02 0.26
N PRO A 213 14.39 -4.96 1.19
CA PRO A 213 14.40 -6.39 0.88
C PRO A 213 13.11 -6.82 0.17
N SER A 214 13.25 -7.67 -0.86
CA SER A 214 12.10 -8.21 -1.57
C SER A 214 11.50 -9.38 -0.78
N PRO A 215 10.17 -9.44 -0.62
CA PRO A 215 9.51 -10.60 -0.02
C PRO A 215 9.37 -11.79 -0.98
N ILE A 216 9.54 -11.59 -2.30
CA ILE A 216 9.27 -12.61 -3.33
C ILE A 216 9.98 -13.96 -3.06
N PRO A 217 11.24 -13.98 -2.60
CA PRO A 217 11.90 -15.27 -2.31
C PRO A 217 11.33 -16.02 -1.09
N TYR A 218 10.58 -15.33 -0.24
CA TYR A 218 10.14 -15.84 1.05
C TYR A 218 8.63 -16.02 1.16
N ALA A 219 7.86 -15.09 0.62
CA ALA A 219 6.40 -15.09 0.72
C ALA A 219 5.77 -16.15 -0.20
N HIS A 220 4.68 -16.76 0.27
CA HIS A 220 3.81 -17.56 -0.59
C HIS A 220 2.99 -16.66 -1.52
N VAL A 221 2.51 -15.53 -0.99
CA VAL A 221 1.74 -14.52 -1.73
C VAL A 221 2.19 -13.12 -1.29
N VAL A 222 2.30 -12.22 -2.26
CA VAL A 222 2.58 -10.80 -2.02
C VAL A 222 1.41 -9.99 -2.55
N THR A 223 0.91 -9.06 -1.74
CA THR A 223 -0.11 -8.08 -2.14
C THR A 223 0.47 -6.68 -2.10
N THR A 224 -0.09 -5.79 -2.89
CA THR A 224 0.27 -4.38 -2.88
C THR A 224 -0.86 -3.49 -3.37
N THR A 225 -0.79 -2.22 -3.00
CA THR A 225 -1.43 -1.13 -3.75
C THR A 225 -0.52 -0.64 -4.86
N THR A 226 -1.08 0.09 -5.83
CA THR A 226 -0.30 0.66 -6.94
C THR A 226 -0.04 2.16 -6.81
N HIS A 227 -0.62 2.84 -5.81
CA HIS A 227 -0.73 4.31 -5.74
C HIS A 227 0.06 5.01 -4.63
N LYS A 228 0.92 4.31 -3.89
CA LYS A 228 1.75 4.90 -2.82
C LYS A 228 3.16 5.16 -3.33
N THR A 229 4.18 4.51 -2.76
CA THR A 229 5.56 4.63 -3.25
C THR A 229 5.73 4.18 -4.70
N LEU A 230 4.88 3.28 -5.20
CA LEU A 230 4.92 2.82 -6.60
C LEU A 230 4.45 3.89 -7.60
N ARG A 231 3.79 4.95 -7.14
CA ARG A 231 3.38 6.13 -7.94
C ARG A 231 2.50 5.80 -9.15
N GLY A 232 1.61 4.82 -9.00
CA GLY A 232 0.62 4.43 -10.02
C GLY A 232 -0.80 4.89 -9.69
N PRO A 233 -1.79 4.44 -10.49
CA PRO A 233 -3.20 4.72 -10.21
C PRO A 233 -3.65 4.01 -8.94
N ARG A 234 -4.75 4.47 -8.34
CA ARG A 234 -5.38 3.77 -7.23
C ARG A 234 -5.86 2.39 -7.67
N GLY A 235 -5.38 1.36 -7.00
CA GLY A 235 -5.66 -0.03 -7.32
C GLY A 235 -4.84 -0.97 -6.46
N GLY A 236 -5.01 -2.27 -6.67
CA GLY A 236 -4.25 -3.34 -6.02
C GLY A 236 -3.64 -4.31 -7.03
N MET A 237 -2.79 -5.19 -6.52
CA MET A 237 -2.11 -6.23 -7.29
C MET A 237 -1.71 -7.38 -6.38
N ILE A 238 -1.67 -8.60 -6.93
CA ILE A 238 -1.23 -9.80 -6.23
C ILE A 238 -0.11 -10.46 -7.04
N LEU A 239 0.93 -10.90 -6.34
CA LEU A 239 2.08 -11.59 -6.91
C LEU A 239 2.28 -12.93 -6.20
N CYS A 240 2.70 -13.97 -6.92
CA CYS A 240 3.06 -15.24 -6.30
C CYS A 240 4.09 -16.03 -7.14
N GLY A 241 4.65 -17.09 -6.53
CA GLY A 241 5.72 -17.88 -7.12
C GLY A 241 5.26 -19.15 -7.85
N THR A 242 4.04 -19.64 -7.64
CA THR A 242 3.57 -20.92 -8.16
C THR A 242 2.26 -20.81 -8.94
N GLU A 243 2.11 -21.70 -9.94
CA GLU A 243 0.88 -21.78 -10.74
C GLU A 243 -0.33 -22.18 -9.89
N GLU A 244 -0.13 -23.05 -8.90
CA GLU A 244 -1.20 -23.49 -7.99
C GLU A 244 -1.79 -22.28 -7.26
N TYR A 245 -0.94 -21.43 -6.67
CA TYR A 245 -1.39 -20.22 -5.98
C TYR A 245 -2.02 -19.21 -6.95
N ALA A 246 -1.44 -19.05 -8.13
CA ALA A 246 -2.00 -18.17 -9.15
C ALA A 246 -3.43 -18.58 -9.55
N LYS A 247 -3.69 -19.88 -9.73
CA LYS A 247 -5.05 -20.38 -10.03
C LYS A 247 -6.05 -20.10 -8.91
N LYS A 248 -5.66 -20.34 -7.65
CA LYS A 248 -6.50 -20.04 -6.48
C LYS A 248 -6.79 -18.55 -6.35
N LEU A 249 -5.77 -17.72 -6.49
CA LEU A 249 -5.88 -16.25 -6.38
C LEU A 249 -6.70 -15.66 -7.53
N ASN A 250 -6.50 -16.14 -8.76
CA ASN A 250 -7.31 -15.71 -9.91
C ASN A 250 -8.79 -16.06 -9.71
N SER A 251 -9.09 -17.27 -9.21
CA SER A 251 -10.46 -17.67 -8.90
C SER A 251 -11.05 -16.85 -7.75
N ALA A 252 -10.25 -16.48 -6.75
CA ALA A 252 -10.69 -15.65 -5.64
C ALA A 252 -10.97 -14.20 -6.06
N ILE A 253 -10.25 -13.67 -7.06
CA ILE A 253 -10.57 -12.38 -7.65
C ILE A 253 -11.82 -12.50 -8.53
N PHE A 254 -11.76 -13.33 -9.57
CA PHE A 254 -12.91 -13.54 -10.45
C PHE A 254 -13.19 -15.04 -10.61
N PRO A 255 -14.41 -15.49 -10.30
CA PRO A 255 -15.59 -14.70 -9.89
C PRO A 255 -15.76 -14.50 -8.37
N GLY A 256 -14.72 -14.75 -7.56
CA GLY A 256 -14.83 -14.85 -6.11
C GLY A 256 -15.24 -13.54 -5.41
N THR A 257 -14.52 -12.45 -5.66
CA THR A 257 -14.71 -11.16 -4.95
C THR A 257 -15.02 -9.98 -5.88
N GLN A 258 -14.78 -10.12 -7.17
CA GLN A 258 -14.99 -9.08 -8.19
C GLN A 258 -15.73 -9.66 -9.40
N GLY A 259 -16.35 -8.77 -10.19
CA GLY A 259 -16.90 -9.01 -11.52
C GLY A 259 -15.96 -8.45 -12.59
N GLY A 260 -16.48 -7.58 -13.48
CA GLY A 260 -15.71 -6.96 -14.55
C GLY A 260 -14.52 -6.15 -14.04
N PRO A 261 -13.32 -6.38 -14.59
CA PRO A 261 -12.15 -5.62 -14.24
C PRO A 261 -12.22 -4.17 -14.75
N LEU A 262 -11.54 -3.25 -14.07
CA LEU A 262 -11.47 -1.85 -14.46
C LEU A 262 -10.35 -1.67 -15.49
N MET A 263 -10.65 -1.84 -16.78
CA MET A 263 -9.65 -1.90 -17.84
C MET A 263 -8.86 -0.60 -18.02
N HIS A 264 -9.48 0.57 -17.78
CA HIS A 264 -8.81 1.87 -17.76
C HIS A 264 -7.81 1.99 -16.60
N VAL A 265 -8.12 1.42 -15.44
CA VAL A 265 -7.18 1.37 -14.29
C VAL A 265 -6.05 0.40 -14.59
N ILE A 266 -6.32 -0.76 -15.21
CA ILE A 266 -5.27 -1.73 -15.59
C ILE A 266 -4.33 -1.11 -16.63
N ALA A 267 -4.86 -0.32 -17.59
CA ALA A 267 -4.03 0.44 -18.52
C ALA A 267 -3.12 1.44 -17.79
N ALA A 268 -3.66 2.17 -16.82
CA ALA A 268 -2.88 3.10 -16.01
C ALA A 268 -1.83 2.38 -15.15
N LYS A 269 -2.15 1.18 -14.61
CA LYS A 269 -1.16 0.31 -13.94
C LYS A 269 -0.05 -0.10 -14.91
N ALA A 270 -0.39 -0.50 -16.14
CA ALA A 270 0.60 -0.87 -17.15
C ALA A 270 1.55 0.28 -17.48
N VAL A 271 1.04 1.52 -17.58
CA VAL A 271 1.87 2.73 -17.79
C VAL A 271 2.79 2.95 -16.58
N ALA A 272 2.25 2.97 -15.37
CA ALA A 272 3.02 3.19 -14.14
C ALA A 272 4.10 2.12 -13.93
N LEU A 273 3.81 0.86 -14.20
CA LEU A 273 4.78 -0.24 -14.14
C LEU A 273 5.89 -0.09 -15.19
N LYS A 274 5.57 0.49 -16.35
CA LYS A 274 6.60 0.83 -17.37
C LYS A 274 7.53 1.94 -16.86
N GLU A 275 6.97 2.97 -16.24
CA GLU A 275 7.75 4.04 -15.59
C GLU A 275 8.64 3.48 -14.48
N ALA A 276 8.10 2.60 -13.63
CA ALA A 276 8.81 1.98 -12.52
C ALA A 276 9.99 1.08 -12.94
N LEU A 277 10.02 0.61 -14.19
CA LEU A 277 11.12 -0.16 -14.75
C LEU A 277 12.29 0.73 -15.21
N SER A 278 12.20 2.05 -15.16
CA SER A 278 13.26 2.98 -15.55
C SER A 278 14.29 3.24 -14.43
N ASP A 279 15.48 3.71 -14.81
CA ASP A 279 16.49 4.13 -13.83
C ASP A 279 16.07 5.44 -13.13
N ASP A 280 15.37 6.34 -13.80
CA ASP A 280 14.80 7.56 -13.20
C ASP A 280 13.88 7.23 -12.00
N PHE A 281 13.15 6.13 -12.08
CA PHE A 281 12.32 5.69 -10.97
C PHE A 281 13.15 5.20 -9.77
N LYS A 282 14.28 4.54 -10.02
CA LYS A 282 15.19 4.14 -8.94
C LYS A 282 15.81 5.36 -8.26
N ASP A 283 16.20 6.37 -9.03
CA ASP A 283 16.74 7.60 -8.46
C ASP A 283 15.68 8.38 -7.68
N TYR A 284 14.44 8.42 -8.17
CA TYR A 284 13.30 8.95 -7.42
C TYR A 284 13.12 8.22 -6.09
N GLN A 285 13.17 6.90 -6.05
CA GLN A 285 13.03 6.12 -4.80
C GLN A 285 14.19 6.37 -3.83
N LYS A 286 15.43 6.53 -4.33
CA LYS A 286 16.59 6.94 -3.49
C LYS A 286 16.33 8.31 -2.86
N GLN A 287 15.84 9.27 -3.65
CA GLN A 287 15.54 10.62 -3.15
C GLN A 287 14.45 10.59 -2.08
N ILE A 288 13.44 9.71 -2.18
CA ILE A 288 12.46 9.51 -1.11
C ILE A 288 13.14 9.16 0.22
N LEU A 289 14.10 8.24 0.22
CA LEU A 289 14.83 7.84 1.43
C LEU A 289 15.68 8.98 1.98
N VAL A 290 16.39 9.69 1.11
CA VAL A 290 17.21 10.86 1.49
C VAL A 290 16.31 11.91 2.18
N ASN A 291 15.18 12.24 1.58
CA ASN A 291 14.21 13.19 2.13
C ASN A 291 13.61 12.72 3.46
N ALA A 292 13.28 11.44 3.58
CA ALA A 292 12.74 10.87 4.82
C ALA A 292 13.77 10.95 5.97
N GLN A 293 15.03 10.62 5.68
CA GLN A 293 16.13 10.75 6.65
C GLN A 293 16.36 12.20 7.06
N ALA A 294 16.38 13.13 6.08
CA ALA A 294 16.56 14.56 6.35
C ALA A 294 15.44 15.11 7.23
N LEU A 295 14.19 14.78 6.90
CA LEU A 295 13.02 15.21 7.69
C LEU A 295 13.06 14.63 9.12
N ALA A 296 13.28 13.33 9.27
CA ALA A 296 13.36 12.69 10.58
C ALA A 296 14.48 13.28 11.45
N ASN A 297 15.67 13.44 10.87
CA ASN A 297 16.82 14.05 11.57
C ASN A 297 16.56 15.51 11.93
N GLY A 298 15.92 16.28 11.04
CA GLY A 298 15.56 17.67 11.27
C GLY A 298 14.56 17.82 12.43
N LEU A 299 13.58 16.95 12.52
CA LEU A 299 12.61 16.89 13.62
C LEU A 299 13.27 16.51 14.94
N MET A 300 14.08 15.45 14.95
CA MET A 300 14.80 14.99 16.16
C MET A 300 15.77 16.06 16.70
N LYS A 301 16.49 16.76 15.82
CA LYS A 301 17.37 17.90 16.23
C LYS A 301 16.59 19.02 16.90
N ARG A 302 15.29 19.14 16.68
CA ARG A 302 14.39 20.12 17.31
C ARG A 302 13.66 19.56 18.53
N GLY A 303 14.07 18.39 19.02
CA GLY A 303 13.50 17.77 20.22
C GLY A 303 12.18 17.04 19.97
N ILE A 304 11.82 16.76 18.72
CA ILE A 304 10.62 15.98 18.40
C ILE A 304 10.98 14.50 18.40
N THR A 305 10.20 13.70 19.11
CA THR A 305 10.43 12.26 19.22
C THR A 305 9.92 11.52 17.96
N ILE A 306 10.76 10.67 17.39
CA ILE A 306 10.39 9.72 16.34
C ILE A 306 10.34 8.31 16.91
N VAL A 307 9.23 7.62 16.74
CA VAL A 307 9.07 6.21 17.14
C VAL A 307 10.18 5.38 16.49
N SER A 308 10.77 4.46 17.23
CA SER A 308 11.97 3.68 16.86
C SER A 308 13.26 4.49 16.63
N GLY A 309 13.28 5.80 16.95
CA GLY A 309 14.47 6.64 16.84
C GLY A 309 14.89 6.98 15.40
N GLY A 310 13.97 6.95 14.45
CA GLY A 310 14.24 7.29 13.04
C GLY A 310 13.46 6.46 12.03
N THR A 311 13.92 6.41 10.79
CA THR A 311 13.28 5.65 9.72
C THR A 311 14.30 5.01 8.78
N ASP A 312 13.96 3.82 8.24
CA ASP A 312 14.71 3.13 7.18
C ASP A 312 13.97 3.20 5.83
N ASN A 313 12.77 3.79 5.79
CA ASN A 313 11.92 3.84 4.61
C ASN A 313 11.37 5.25 4.31
N HIS A 314 10.25 5.33 3.62
CA HIS A 314 9.63 6.57 3.13
C HIS A 314 8.81 7.34 4.16
N LEU A 315 8.55 6.75 5.33
CA LEU A 315 7.67 7.32 6.35
C LEU A 315 8.33 7.35 7.73
N MET A 316 7.81 8.19 8.60
CA MET A 316 8.14 8.23 10.02
C MET A 316 6.89 8.40 10.85
N LEU A 317 6.93 7.89 12.06
CA LEU A 317 5.88 8.02 13.06
C LEU A 317 6.38 8.96 14.18
N VAL A 318 5.74 10.11 14.28
CA VAL A 318 6.10 11.16 15.25
C VAL A 318 5.30 10.96 16.52
N ASP A 319 5.97 10.95 17.67
CA ASP A 319 5.37 11.00 19.00
C ASP A 319 5.33 12.44 19.49
N LEU A 320 4.14 12.95 19.80
CA LEU A 320 3.91 14.33 20.21
C LEU A 320 3.74 14.48 21.73
N GLN A 321 3.83 13.42 22.50
CA GLN A 321 3.57 13.43 23.94
C GLN A 321 4.50 14.39 24.67
N ASN A 322 5.77 14.43 24.29
CA ASN A 322 6.76 15.34 24.89
C ASN A 322 6.49 16.82 24.62
N LEU A 323 5.66 17.14 23.63
CA LEU A 323 5.21 18.51 23.32
C LEU A 323 3.87 18.85 23.98
N GLY A 324 3.23 17.90 24.66
CA GLY A 324 1.90 18.10 25.24
C GLY A 324 0.79 18.26 24.19
N LEU A 325 1.01 17.77 22.95
CA LEU A 325 0.06 17.87 21.84
C LEU A 325 -0.55 16.50 21.52
N THR A 326 -1.78 16.53 21.05
CA THR A 326 -2.41 15.36 20.44
C THR A 326 -2.21 15.35 18.93
N GLY A 327 -2.31 14.18 18.29
CA GLY A 327 -2.25 14.06 16.85
C GLY A 327 -3.33 14.91 16.15
N LYS A 328 -4.55 14.94 16.70
CA LYS A 328 -5.65 15.75 16.18
C LYS A 328 -5.36 17.26 16.21
N GLN A 329 -4.71 17.75 17.27
CA GLN A 329 -4.32 19.17 17.35
C GLN A 329 -3.22 19.48 16.33
N ALA A 330 -2.18 18.67 16.28
CA ALA A 330 -1.06 18.88 15.38
C ALA A 330 -1.45 18.76 13.90
N GLU A 331 -2.28 17.78 13.54
CA GLU A 331 -2.85 17.65 12.18
C GLU A 331 -3.54 18.94 11.75
N LYS A 332 -4.41 19.51 12.61
CA LYS A 332 -5.11 20.76 12.34
C LYS A 332 -4.17 21.95 12.23
N MET A 333 -3.20 22.09 13.15
CA MET A 333 -2.23 23.20 13.12
C MET A 333 -1.38 23.17 11.85
N LEU A 334 -1.00 21.98 11.37
CA LEU A 334 -0.23 21.82 10.12
C LEU A 334 -1.09 22.15 8.89
N ASP A 335 -2.37 21.78 8.89
CA ASP A 335 -3.29 22.10 7.80
C ASP A 335 -3.49 23.62 7.66
N GLU A 336 -3.56 24.37 8.78
CA GLU A 336 -3.64 25.84 8.81
C GLU A 336 -2.44 26.53 8.13
N VAL A 337 -1.30 25.85 8.03
CA VAL A 337 -0.07 26.36 7.35
C VAL A 337 0.23 25.59 6.05
N HIS A 338 -0.78 24.96 5.47
CA HIS A 338 -0.70 24.24 4.19
C HIS A 338 0.25 23.03 4.19
N ILE A 339 0.34 22.32 5.32
CA ILE A 339 1.03 21.03 5.41
C ILE A 339 -0.01 19.95 5.69
N THR A 340 -0.22 19.07 4.71
CA THR A 340 -1.18 17.97 4.81
C THR A 340 -0.51 16.72 5.35
N CYS A 341 -1.00 16.19 6.46
CA CYS A 341 -0.56 14.94 7.07
C CYS A 341 -1.74 14.20 7.70
N ASN A 342 -1.52 13.07 8.33
CA ASN A 342 -2.56 12.42 9.13
C ASN A 342 -2.11 12.16 10.56
N LYS A 343 -3.04 12.36 11.51
CA LYS A 343 -2.89 11.82 12.87
C LYS A 343 -2.80 10.30 12.83
N ASN A 344 -2.01 9.74 13.72
CA ASN A 344 -1.78 8.30 13.80
C ASN A 344 -1.55 7.87 15.24
N THR A 345 -2.08 6.71 15.62
CA THR A 345 -1.72 6.09 16.88
C THR A 345 -0.23 5.74 16.91
N ILE A 346 0.38 5.89 18.06
CA ILE A 346 1.72 5.37 18.35
C ILE A 346 1.60 4.07 19.14
N PRO A 347 2.63 3.22 19.18
CA PRO A 347 2.62 2.02 20.04
C PRO A 347 2.32 2.39 21.49
N ASN A 348 1.36 1.68 22.10
CA ASN A 348 0.88 1.94 23.47
C ASN A 348 0.30 3.36 23.67
N ASP A 349 -0.36 3.89 22.67
CA ASP A 349 -0.95 5.22 22.68
C ASP A 349 -1.96 5.39 23.82
N PRO A 350 -1.80 6.39 24.72
CA PRO A 350 -2.75 6.64 25.80
C PRO A 350 -4.06 7.29 25.30
N GLN A 351 -4.09 7.79 24.06
CA GLN A 351 -5.25 8.46 23.48
C GLN A 351 -6.12 7.48 22.66
N SER A 352 -7.38 7.84 22.47
CA SER A 352 -8.27 7.10 21.60
C SER A 352 -7.83 7.21 20.12
N PRO A 353 -8.22 6.25 19.24
CA PRO A 353 -7.89 6.30 17.81
C PRO A 353 -8.40 7.55 17.06
N PHE A 354 -9.39 8.26 17.62
CA PHE A 354 -9.94 9.51 17.04
C PHE A 354 -9.13 10.75 17.42
N VAL A 355 -8.28 10.66 18.45
CA VAL A 355 -7.45 11.77 18.98
C VAL A 355 -5.99 11.53 18.64
N THR A 356 -5.45 10.37 19.02
CA THR A 356 -4.06 9.90 18.88
C THR A 356 -3.03 10.79 19.57
N SER A 357 -1.84 10.25 19.80
CA SER A 357 -0.68 11.00 20.32
C SER A 357 0.39 11.25 19.26
N GLY A 358 0.16 10.84 18.02
CA GLY A 358 1.17 10.92 16.98
C GLY A 358 0.67 11.42 15.63
N LEU A 359 1.64 11.65 14.75
CA LEU A 359 1.46 11.92 13.33
C LEU A 359 2.25 10.90 12.51
N ARG A 360 1.71 10.51 11.36
CA ARG A 360 2.45 9.80 10.33
C ARG A 360 2.82 10.77 9.22
N LEU A 361 4.12 10.90 8.92
CA LEU A 361 4.65 11.73 7.87
C LEU A 361 5.37 10.85 6.84
N GLY A 362 5.30 11.24 5.57
CA GLY A 362 5.99 10.53 4.50
C GLY A 362 6.42 11.47 3.38
N THR A 363 7.40 11.06 2.60
CA THR A 363 8.06 11.91 1.61
C THR A 363 7.79 11.60 0.14
N PRO A 364 7.02 10.56 -0.28
CA PRO A 364 6.85 10.23 -1.69
C PRO A 364 6.25 11.37 -2.52
N ALA A 365 5.17 11.98 -2.06
CA ALA A 365 4.49 13.06 -2.77
C ALA A 365 5.34 14.34 -2.87
N ALA A 366 5.97 14.75 -1.78
CA ALA A 366 6.89 15.89 -1.76
C ALA A 366 8.09 15.65 -2.71
N THR A 367 8.68 14.45 -2.70
CA THR A 367 9.77 14.07 -3.62
C THR A 367 9.32 14.11 -5.09
N THR A 368 8.12 13.65 -5.41
CA THR A 368 7.56 13.75 -6.77
C THR A 368 7.43 15.21 -7.23
N ARG A 369 7.21 16.15 -6.31
CA ARG A 369 7.12 17.59 -6.58
C ARG A 369 8.48 18.27 -6.65
N GLY A 370 9.59 17.55 -6.49
CA GLY A 370 10.94 18.07 -6.61
C GLY A 370 11.55 18.61 -5.31
N PHE A 371 10.94 18.28 -4.15
CA PHE A 371 11.60 18.56 -2.87
C PHE A 371 12.83 17.68 -2.70
N ASP A 372 13.89 18.24 -2.20
CA ASP A 372 15.14 17.57 -1.85
C ASP A 372 15.53 17.85 -0.39
N ALA A 373 16.71 17.41 0.03
CA ALA A 373 17.16 17.51 1.41
C ALA A 373 17.85 18.87 1.71
N GLU A 374 18.06 19.74 0.70
CA GLU A 374 18.60 21.06 0.84
C GLU A 374 17.48 22.09 1.06
#